data_422f49e11d79721be58d13a5dcb56e26
#
_entry.id   422f49e11d79721be58d13a5dcb56e26
#
_cell.length_a   1.000
_cell.length_b   1.000
_cell.length_c   1.000
_cell.angle_alpha   90.00
_cell.angle_beta   90.00
_cell.angle_gamma   90.00
#
_symmetry.space_group_name_H-M   'P 1'
#
loop_
_entity.id
_entity.type
_entity.pdbx_description
1 polymer ?
#
loop_
_entity_poly.entity_id
_entity_poly.type
_entity_poly.pdbx_seq_one_letter_code
_entity_poly.pdbx_strand_id
1 'polypeptide(L)'
;MDSNFIKSYPNFLPQSTFNRLQKYVLGGNFPWWYTAQDNNPDDLSIQEITKVKQPPKEILGTQMMTHVLYIPAGPETNKFATMLPIIDKIKEHDELSYGSLLKLKLNMYLKGPESRHLYRHTDFYNETGSGETNFNFVTAVFCFTTDNGGTTVVSKDGQEMNFKTIENTLIIFNGKLFHGGFTQTDKDRRVILNINYRTAETTIRDIFYEQGRY
;
A
#
# COMPACT_ATOMS: atom_id res chain seq x y z
N MET A 1 -0.26 17.26 -5.55
CA MET A 1 -1.37 16.59 -4.82
C MET A 1 -1.49 17.18 -3.43
N ASP A 2 -2.74 17.39 -2.95
CA ASP A 2 -2.99 17.91 -1.60
C ASP A 2 -2.29 17.04 -0.53
N SER A 3 -1.75 17.70 0.49
CA SER A 3 -1.03 17.03 1.58
C SER A 3 -1.91 16.12 2.44
N ASN A 4 -3.23 16.33 2.45
CA ASN A 4 -4.24 15.52 3.13
C ASN A 4 -5.12 14.73 2.15
N PHE A 5 -4.65 14.54 0.91
CA PHE A 5 -5.40 13.76 -0.07
C PHE A 5 -5.60 12.33 0.40
N ILE A 6 -6.85 11.94 0.62
CA ILE A 6 -7.28 10.59 0.96
C ILE A 6 -8.64 10.36 0.30
N LYS A 7 -8.77 9.33 -0.54
CA LYS A 7 -10.01 8.96 -1.22
C LYS A 7 -10.20 7.45 -1.28
N SER A 8 -11.45 7.04 -1.51
CA SER A 8 -11.82 5.65 -1.75
C SER A 8 -12.73 5.57 -2.98
N TYR A 9 -12.45 4.63 -3.86
CA TYR A 9 -13.17 4.38 -5.12
C TYR A 9 -13.74 2.96 -5.11
N PRO A 10 -15.00 2.76 -4.73
CA PRO A 10 -15.65 1.45 -4.81
C PRO A 10 -15.94 1.09 -6.28
N ASN A 11 -16.04 -0.21 -6.57
CA ASN A 11 -16.27 -0.75 -7.92
C ASN A 11 -15.28 -0.18 -8.94
N PHE A 12 -14.00 -0.13 -8.55
CA PHE A 12 -12.94 0.57 -9.29
C PHE A 12 -12.73 -0.01 -10.69
N LEU A 13 -12.76 -1.33 -10.81
CA LEU A 13 -12.66 -2.03 -12.10
C LEU A 13 -14.06 -2.47 -12.61
N PRO A 14 -14.24 -2.62 -13.92
CA PRO A 14 -15.38 -3.37 -14.45
C PRO A 14 -15.43 -4.76 -13.81
N GLN A 15 -16.64 -5.19 -13.40
CA GLN A 15 -16.82 -6.41 -12.60
C GLN A 15 -16.21 -7.67 -13.25
N SER A 16 -16.30 -7.82 -14.56
CA SER A 16 -15.72 -8.96 -15.29
C SER A 16 -14.18 -8.98 -15.21
N THR A 17 -13.54 -7.81 -15.29
CA THR A 17 -12.08 -7.68 -15.13
C THR A 17 -11.68 -8.00 -13.70
N PHE A 18 -12.39 -7.44 -12.71
CA PHE A 18 -12.15 -7.73 -11.30
C PHE A 18 -12.25 -9.23 -10.99
N ASN A 19 -13.33 -9.88 -11.40
CA ASN A 19 -13.57 -11.31 -11.16
C ASN A 19 -12.43 -12.19 -11.72
N ARG A 20 -11.93 -11.85 -12.91
CA ARG A 20 -10.79 -12.56 -13.52
C ARG A 20 -9.53 -12.39 -12.70
N LEU A 21 -9.20 -11.17 -12.26
CA LEU A 21 -8.02 -10.89 -11.44
C LEU A 21 -8.15 -11.54 -10.05
N GLN A 22 -9.30 -11.43 -9.43
CA GLN A 22 -9.58 -12.04 -8.12
C GLN A 22 -9.40 -13.55 -8.18
N LYS A 23 -10.02 -14.21 -9.17
CA LYS A 23 -9.88 -15.67 -9.37
C LYS A 23 -8.41 -16.08 -9.56
N TYR A 24 -7.64 -15.28 -10.29
CA TYR A 24 -6.23 -15.55 -10.51
C TYR A 24 -5.41 -15.42 -9.21
N VAL A 25 -5.56 -14.29 -8.50
CA VAL A 25 -4.80 -14.00 -7.28
C VAL A 25 -5.17 -14.94 -6.13
N LEU A 26 -6.46 -15.25 -5.98
CA LEU A 26 -6.95 -16.15 -4.92
C LEU A 26 -6.84 -17.63 -5.29
N GLY A 27 -6.44 -17.95 -6.51
CA GLY A 27 -6.27 -19.32 -6.99
C GLY A 27 -5.12 -20.06 -6.31
N GLY A 28 -5.22 -21.39 -6.19
CA GLY A 28 -4.22 -22.22 -5.52
C GLY A 28 -2.84 -22.27 -6.16
N ASN A 29 -2.72 -21.80 -7.43
CA ASN A 29 -1.47 -21.76 -8.16
C ASN A 29 -0.76 -20.42 -8.14
N PHE A 30 -1.32 -19.41 -7.42
CA PHE A 30 -0.63 -18.14 -7.28
C PHE A 30 0.50 -18.28 -6.25
N PRO A 31 1.75 -17.91 -6.61
CA PRO A 31 2.88 -18.07 -5.70
C PRO A 31 2.88 -17.01 -4.60
N TRP A 32 3.02 -17.46 -3.37
CA TRP A 32 3.11 -16.62 -2.18
C TRP A 32 4.37 -16.98 -1.39
N TRP A 33 5.07 -15.98 -0.89
CA TRP A 33 6.22 -16.15 -0.01
C TRP A 33 5.89 -15.67 1.39
N TYR A 34 6.23 -16.49 2.38
CA TYR A 34 6.12 -16.08 3.77
C TYR A 34 7.08 -14.92 4.05
N THR A 35 6.56 -13.88 4.64
CA THR A 35 7.34 -12.74 5.11
C THR A 35 7.06 -12.59 6.60
N ALA A 36 8.09 -12.87 7.42
CA ALA A 36 8.05 -12.39 8.79
C ALA A 36 8.05 -10.88 8.71
N GLN A 37 6.98 -10.26 9.16
CA GLN A 37 7.01 -8.82 9.29
C GLN A 37 7.84 -8.52 10.54
N ASP A 38 9.14 -8.25 10.32
CA ASP A 38 10.04 -7.71 11.32
C ASP A 38 9.66 -6.26 11.63
N ASN A 39 8.45 -6.09 12.09
CA ASN A 39 8.09 -4.92 12.86
C ASN A 39 8.58 -5.22 14.27
N ASN A 40 9.91 -5.12 14.47
CA ASN A 40 10.48 -5.24 15.80
C ASN A 40 9.87 -4.11 16.65
N PRO A 41 9.00 -4.43 17.62
CA PRO A 41 8.41 -3.41 18.48
C PRO A 41 9.46 -2.69 19.32
N ASP A 42 10.67 -3.21 19.39
CA ASP A 42 11.80 -2.64 20.13
C ASP A 42 12.67 -1.73 19.25
N ASP A 43 12.35 -1.56 17.96
CA ASP A 43 12.97 -0.53 17.14
C ASP A 43 12.39 0.85 17.50
N LEU A 44 12.87 1.36 18.65
CA LEU A 44 12.53 2.69 19.17
C LEU A 44 12.82 3.81 18.16
N SER A 45 13.71 3.55 17.19
CA SER A 45 14.08 4.52 16.16
C SER A 45 12.88 4.95 15.32
N ILE A 46 11.96 4.03 15.02
CA ILE A 46 10.74 4.35 14.25
C ILE A 46 9.77 5.18 15.10
N GLN A 47 9.61 4.89 16.38
CA GLN A 47 8.69 5.62 17.25
C GLN A 47 9.19 7.04 17.55
N GLU A 48 10.49 7.22 17.77
CA GLU A 48 11.09 8.53 18.02
C GLU A 48 11.13 9.40 16.78
N ILE A 49 11.39 8.82 15.60
CA ILE A 49 11.48 9.54 14.34
C ILE A 49 10.08 10.01 13.88
N THR A 50 9.03 9.21 14.09
CA THR A 50 7.74 9.47 13.43
C THR A 50 6.79 10.33 14.24
N LYS A 51 6.93 10.42 15.57
CA LYS A 51 5.99 11.09 16.49
C LYS A 51 4.51 10.67 16.30
N VAL A 52 4.26 9.62 15.54
CA VAL A 52 2.91 9.11 15.26
C VAL A 52 2.54 8.07 16.29
N LYS A 53 1.37 8.22 16.90
CA LYS A 53 0.85 7.25 17.86
C LYS A 53 0.73 5.88 17.21
N GLN A 54 1.48 4.92 17.72
CA GLN A 54 1.42 3.53 17.29
C GLN A 54 0.29 2.78 18.02
N PRO A 55 -0.26 1.71 17.41
CA PRO A 55 -1.14 0.79 18.11
C PRO A 55 -0.47 0.19 19.36
N PRO A 56 -1.23 -0.25 20.39
CA PRO A 56 -0.68 -0.94 21.55
C PRO A 56 0.17 -2.15 21.14
N LYS A 57 1.30 -2.37 21.85
CA LYS A 57 2.27 -3.42 21.53
C LYS A 57 1.64 -4.82 21.52
N GLU A 58 0.65 -5.06 22.37
CA GLU A 58 -0.03 -6.34 22.53
C GLU A 58 -0.82 -6.78 21.30
N ILE A 59 -1.24 -5.82 20.47
CA ILE A 59 -2.01 -6.08 19.23
C ILE A 59 -1.19 -5.85 17.97
N LEU A 60 0.10 -5.54 18.11
CA LEU A 60 0.98 -5.36 16.97
C LEU A 60 1.49 -6.70 16.41
N GLY A 61 1.83 -6.65 15.13
CA GLY A 61 2.45 -7.76 14.41
C GLY A 61 1.44 -8.71 13.81
N THR A 62 1.78 -9.23 12.65
CA THR A 62 0.99 -10.22 11.95
C THR A 62 1.88 -11.08 11.06
N GLN A 63 1.44 -12.29 10.82
CA GLN A 63 2.02 -13.13 9.78
C GLN A 63 1.40 -12.77 8.45
N MET A 64 2.22 -12.55 7.44
CA MET A 64 1.73 -12.30 6.11
C MET A 64 2.53 -13.06 5.06
N MET A 65 1.89 -13.30 3.94
CA MET A 65 2.53 -13.79 2.73
C MET A 65 2.53 -12.66 1.71
N THR A 66 3.59 -12.56 0.93
CA THR A 66 3.75 -11.49 -0.04
C THR A 66 4.14 -12.00 -1.42
N HIS A 67 3.88 -11.18 -2.44
CA HIS A 67 4.41 -11.33 -3.77
C HIS A 67 4.79 -9.96 -4.34
N VAL A 68 6.08 -9.68 -4.43
CA VAL A 68 6.59 -8.47 -5.06
C VAL A 68 6.50 -8.63 -6.57
N LEU A 69 5.80 -7.71 -7.23
CA LEU A 69 5.54 -7.74 -8.66
C LEU A 69 6.43 -6.76 -9.43
N TYR A 70 6.75 -5.62 -8.80
CA TYR A 70 7.52 -4.54 -9.39
C TYR A 70 8.27 -3.74 -8.33
N ILE A 71 9.49 -3.36 -8.66
CA ILE A 71 10.35 -2.40 -7.93
C ILE A 71 10.88 -1.35 -8.92
N PRO A 72 11.57 -0.28 -8.48
CA PRO A 72 12.08 0.75 -9.40
C PRO A 72 13.03 0.23 -10.49
N ALA A 73 13.69 -0.91 -10.26
CA ALA A 73 14.55 -1.57 -11.27
C ALA A 73 13.75 -2.31 -12.37
N GLY A 74 12.45 -2.52 -12.18
CA GLY A 74 11.56 -3.15 -13.16
C GLY A 74 10.68 -4.26 -12.58
N PRO A 75 10.01 -5.03 -13.47
CA PRO A 75 9.19 -6.16 -13.06
C PRO A 75 10.03 -7.28 -12.43
N GLU A 76 9.64 -7.72 -11.23
CA GLU A 76 10.28 -8.83 -10.52
C GLU A 76 9.76 -10.20 -10.96
N THR A 77 8.56 -10.24 -11.54
CA THR A 77 7.94 -11.48 -11.99
C THR A 77 7.08 -11.27 -13.24
N ASN A 78 6.84 -12.36 -13.99
CA ASN A 78 5.91 -12.34 -15.12
C ASN A 78 4.44 -12.12 -14.70
N LYS A 79 4.14 -12.13 -13.40
CA LYS A 79 2.80 -11.86 -12.86
C LYS A 79 2.47 -10.37 -12.85
N PHE A 80 3.47 -9.50 -12.98
CA PHE A 80 3.28 -8.05 -13.08
C PHE A 80 2.27 -7.68 -14.16
N ALA A 81 2.41 -8.23 -15.38
CA ALA A 81 1.52 -7.91 -16.50
C ALA A 81 0.04 -8.20 -16.21
N THR A 82 -0.26 -9.16 -15.33
CA THR A 82 -1.64 -9.47 -14.94
C THR A 82 -2.30 -8.33 -14.17
N MET A 83 -1.52 -7.50 -13.45
CA MET A 83 -2.04 -6.38 -12.64
C MET A 83 -2.17 -5.07 -13.44
N LEU A 84 -1.70 -5.01 -14.68
CA LEU A 84 -1.78 -3.81 -15.53
C LEU A 84 -3.19 -3.21 -15.62
N PRO A 85 -4.30 -3.97 -15.68
CA PRO A 85 -5.63 -3.38 -15.72
C PRO A 85 -5.94 -2.45 -14.55
N ILE A 86 -5.36 -2.69 -13.34
CA ILE A 86 -5.52 -1.79 -12.19
C ILE A 86 -4.72 -0.51 -12.43
N ILE A 87 -3.48 -0.63 -12.90
CA ILE A 87 -2.59 0.50 -13.17
C ILE A 87 -3.14 1.37 -14.31
N ASP A 88 -3.62 0.73 -15.38
CA ASP A 88 -4.19 1.46 -16.51
C ASP A 88 -5.46 2.21 -16.09
N LYS A 89 -6.29 1.61 -15.22
CA LYS A 89 -7.44 2.30 -14.66
C LYS A 89 -7.07 3.50 -13.79
N ILE A 90 -5.96 3.42 -13.03
CA ILE A 90 -5.44 4.58 -12.28
C ILE A 90 -5.03 5.70 -13.25
N LYS A 91 -4.37 5.38 -14.37
CA LYS A 91 -3.95 6.36 -15.39
C LYS A 91 -5.11 7.07 -16.07
N GLU A 92 -6.27 6.43 -16.18
CA GLU A 92 -7.48 7.04 -16.75
C GLU A 92 -8.09 8.13 -15.87
N HIS A 93 -7.69 8.22 -14.59
CA HIS A 93 -8.18 9.23 -13.66
C HIS A 93 -7.19 10.39 -13.55
N ASP A 94 -7.46 11.50 -14.21
CA ASP A 94 -6.59 12.69 -14.22
C ASP A 94 -6.28 13.19 -12.81
N GLU A 95 -7.25 13.12 -11.89
CA GLU A 95 -7.08 13.54 -10.50
C GLU A 95 -6.05 12.70 -9.73
N LEU A 96 -5.73 11.49 -10.19
CA LEU A 96 -4.73 10.61 -9.58
C LEU A 96 -3.31 10.91 -10.05
N SER A 97 -3.16 11.77 -11.05
CA SER A 97 -1.88 12.33 -11.53
C SER A 97 -0.76 11.28 -11.68
N TYR A 98 -1.06 10.11 -12.27
CA TYR A 98 -0.11 9.03 -12.40
C TYR A 98 1.10 9.43 -13.26
N GLY A 99 2.30 9.30 -12.71
CA GLY A 99 3.57 9.50 -13.43
C GLY A 99 4.31 8.19 -13.71
N SER A 100 4.98 7.64 -12.72
CA SER A 100 5.75 6.40 -12.86
C SER A 100 5.55 5.46 -11.68
N LEU A 101 5.48 4.15 -11.96
CA LEU A 101 5.36 3.13 -10.93
C LEU A 101 6.66 3.03 -10.11
N LEU A 102 6.53 2.94 -8.80
CA LEU A 102 7.64 2.75 -7.87
C LEU A 102 7.65 1.33 -7.29
N LYS A 103 6.48 0.83 -6.89
CA LYS A 103 6.37 -0.48 -6.26
C LYS A 103 4.99 -1.08 -6.48
N LEU A 104 4.95 -2.38 -6.67
CA LEU A 104 3.73 -3.16 -6.75
C LEU A 104 3.91 -4.44 -5.94
N LYS A 105 3.13 -4.62 -4.89
CA LYS A 105 3.24 -5.76 -3.98
C LYS A 105 1.89 -6.27 -3.55
N LEU A 106 1.62 -7.55 -3.76
CA LEU A 106 0.49 -8.25 -3.14
C LEU A 106 0.84 -8.65 -1.71
N ASN A 107 -0.10 -8.43 -0.80
CA ASN A 107 -0.03 -8.87 0.58
C ASN A 107 -1.25 -9.73 0.89
N MET A 108 -1.03 -10.89 1.52
CA MET A 108 -2.05 -11.77 2.04
C MET A 108 -1.87 -11.93 3.55
N TYR A 109 -2.89 -11.57 4.30
CA TYR A 109 -2.95 -11.74 5.75
C TYR A 109 -3.82 -12.93 6.06
N LEU A 110 -3.33 -13.84 6.91
CA LEU A 110 -4.07 -15.00 7.34
C LEU A 110 -4.95 -14.65 8.54
N LYS A 111 -6.06 -15.37 8.69
CA LYS A 111 -6.98 -15.22 9.81
C LYS A 111 -6.27 -15.52 11.12
N GLY A 112 -6.39 -14.59 12.06
CA GLY A 112 -6.01 -14.80 13.45
C GLY A 112 -7.23 -14.95 14.37
N PRO A 113 -7.03 -15.35 15.62
CA PRO A 113 -8.10 -15.41 16.63
C PRO A 113 -8.61 -14.01 17.01
N GLU A 114 -7.77 -13.03 16.85
CA GLU A 114 -8.04 -11.61 17.10
C GLU A 114 -7.46 -10.72 16.00
N SER A 115 -7.98 -9.51 15.88
CA SER A 115 -7.44 -8.55 14.94
C SER A 115 -6.09 -8.03 15.43
N ARG A 116 -5.10 -8.05 14.55
CA ARG A 116 -3.76 -7.52 14.76
C ARG A 116 -3.54 -6.28 13.92
N HIS A 117 -2.81 -5.33 14.45
CA HIS A 117 -2.47 -4.10 13.75
C HIS A 117 -1.04 -4.13 13.21
N LEU A 118 -0.87 -3.49 12.05
CA LEU A 118 0.44 -3.19 11.50
C LEU A 118 0.95 -1.88 12.11
N TYR A 119 2.28 -1.76 12.23
CA TYR A 119 2.88 -0.46 12.54
C TYR A 119 2.45 0.59 11.52
N ARG A 120 2.22 1.80 12.02
CA ARG A 120 2.03 2.96 11.16
C ARG A 120 3.36 3.39 10.62
N HIS A 121 3.46 3.41 9.29
CA HIS A 121 4.67 3.68 8.53
C HIS A 121 4.33 4.49 7.28
N THR A 122 5.34 4.96 6.60
CA THR A 122 5.28 5.37 5.19
C THR A 122 6.04 4.33 4.37
N ASP A 123 5.66 4.14 3.09
CA ASP A 123 6.28 3.09 2.25
C ASP A 123 7.72 3.40 1.84
N PHE A 124 8.13 4.68 1.92
CA PHE A 124 9.48 5.13 1.59
C PHE A 124 9.99 6.10 2.66
N TYR A 125 11.26 5.93 3.02
CA TYR A 125 12.01 6.83 3.89
C TYR A 125 13.20 7.38 3.12
N ASN A 126 13.68 8.57 3.49
CA ASN A 126 14.97 9.04 3.00
C ASN A 126 16.12 8.30 3.71
N GLU A 127 17.30 8.33 3.11
CA GLU A 127 18.52 7.69 3.65
C GLU A 127 18.94 8.23 5.02
N THR A 128 18.44 9.41 5.41
CA THR A 128 18.75 10.05 6.69
C THR A 128 17.84 9.62 7.84
N GLY A 129 16.85 8.74 7.57
CA GLY A 129 15.90 8.28 8.58
C GLY A 129 14.88 9.33 9.04
N SER A 130 14.88 10.55 8.48
CA SER A 130 13.98 11.63 8.89
C SER A 130 12.51 11.46 8.46
N GLY A 131 12.16 10.32 7.88
CA GLY A 131 10.77 9.96 7.54
C GLY A 131 10.19 10.69 6.33
N GLU A 132 10.86 11.70 5.77
CA GLU A 132 10.38 12.44 4.62
C GLU A 132 11.21 12.09 3.37
N THR A 133 10.51 11.62 2.33
CA THR A 133 11.12 11.46 1.00
C THR A 133 11.25 12.81 0.30
N ASN A 134 12.30 12.97 -0.49
CA ASN A 134 12.53 14.18 -1.29
C ASN A 134 11.59 14.28 -2.52
N PHE A 135 10.75 13.27 -2.75
CA PHE A 135 9.82 13.25 -3.87
C PHE A 135 8.37 13.03 -3.43
N ASN A 136 7.43 13.48 -4.25
CA ASN A 136 6.01 13.24 -4.01
C ASN A 136 5.59 11.92 -4.64
N PHE A 137 4.93 11.09 -3.86
CA PHE A 137 4.38 9.83 -4.30
C PHE A 137 3.00 9.57 -3.69
N VAL A 138 2.33 8.63 -4.28
CA VAL A 138 1.01 8.18 -3.87
C VAL A 138 1.12 6.74 -3.42
N THR A 139 0.43 6.42 -2.34
CA THR A 139 0.14 5.05 -1.93
C THR A 139 -1.32 4.72 -2.24
N ALA A 140 -1.53 3.59 -2.88
CA ALA A 140 -2.86 3.06 -3.14
C ALA A 140 -2.94 1.60 -2.70
N VAL A 141 -4.10 1.23 -2.13
CA VAL A 141 -4.41 -0.13 -1.67
C VAL A 141 -5.64 -0.61 -2.43
N PHE A 142 -5.47 -1.59 -3.31
CA PHE A 142 -6.58 -2.22 -4.02
C PHE A 142 -6.97 -3.53 -3.32
N CYS A 143 -8.26 -3.69 -3.01
CA CYS A 143 -8.79 -4.80 -2.22
C CYS A 143 -9.32 -5.92 -3.12
N PHE A 144 -8.81 -7.16 -2.92
CA PHE A 144 -9.29 -8.37 -3.60
C PHE A 144 -10.33 -9.14 -2.79
N THR A 145 -10.50 -8.84 -1.51
CA THR A 145 -11.43 -9.53 -0.61
C THR A 145 -12.36 -8.54 0.08
N THR A 146 -13.48 -9.05 0.57
CA THR A 146 -14.34 -8.33 1.53
C THR A 146 -14.25 -9.04 2.88
N ASP A 147 -13.81 -8.30 3.90
CA ASP A 147 -13.61 -8.80 5.25
C ASP A 147 -13.69 -7.67 6.30
N ASN A 148 -13.66 -8.00 7.59
CA ASN A 148 -13.70 -7.03 8.68
C ASN A 148 -12.34 -6.41 9.03
N GLY A 149 -11.28 -6.74 8.29
CA GLY A 149 -10.00 -6.05 8.36
C GLY A 149 -10.02 -4.72 7.60
N GLY A 150 -8.88 -4.02 7.56
CA GLY A 150 -8.86 -2.73 6.89
C GLY A 150 -7.50 -2.05 6.82
N THR A 151 -7.56 -0.79 6.37
CA THR A 151 -6.42 0.12 6.28
C THR A 151 -6.72 1.38 7.08
N THR A 152 -5.81 1.76 7.96
CA THR A 152 -5.84 3.02 8.70
C THR A 152 -4.89 4.00 8.03
N VAL A 153 -5.34 5.20 7.74
CA VAL A 153 -4.51 6.33 7.28
C VAL A 153 -4.59 7.45 8.32
N VAL A 154 -3.45 8.02 8.66
CA VAL A 154 -3.35 9.12 9.63
C VAL A 154 -3.12 10.41 8.87
N SER A 155 -4.06 11.34 8.96
CA SER A 155 -3.93 12.68 8.37
C SER A 155 -2.85 13.50 9.08
N LYS A 156 -2.44 14.62 8.49
CA LYS A 156 -1.38 15.47 9.07
C LYS A 156 -1.72 16.07 10.43
N ASP A 157 -3.00 16.27 10.71
CA ASP A 157 -3.51 16.73 12.01
C ASP A 157 -3.69 15.61 13.03
N GLY A 158 -3.26 14.38 12.68
CA GLY A 158 -3.28 13.21 13.55
C GLY A 158 -4.61 12.48 13.62
N GLN A 159 -5.60 12.83 12.80
CA GLN A 159 -6.87 12.10 12.75
C GLN A 159 -6.68 10.76 12.02
N GLU A 160 -7.27 9.71 12.59
CA GLU A 160 -7.26 8.38 11.99
C GLU A 160 -8.51 8.14 11.15
N MET A 161 -8.29 7.76 9.91
CA MET A 161 -9.35 7.31 9.01
C MET A 161 -9.21 5.82 8.73
N ASN A 162 -10.24 5.05 9.09
CA ASN A 162 -10.29 3.61 8.94
C ASN A 162 -11.14 3.22 7.73
N PHE A 163 -10.53 2.52 6.79
CA PHE A 163 -11.17 1.99 5.59
C PHE A 163 -11.31 0.48 5.74
N LYS A 164 -12.53 -0.02 5.74
CA LYS A 164 -12.80 -1.47 5.71
C LYS A 164 -12.33 -2.06 4.39
N THR A 165 -11.89 -3.31 4.43
CA THR A 165 -11.59 -4.07 3.23
C THR A 165 -12.89 -4.45 2.52
N ILE A 166 -13.12 -3.86 1.36
CA ILE A 166 -14.24 -4.17 0.46
C ILE A 166 -13.64 -4.48 -0.90
N GLU A 167 -13.97 -5.64 -1.45
CA GLU A 167 -13.45 -6.06 -2.75
C GLU A 167 -13.75 -5.05 -3.86
N ASN A 168 -12.90 -5.03 -4.89
CA ASN A 168 -12.96 -4.09 -6.02
C ASN A 168 -12.96 -2.60 -5.58
N THR A 169 -12.32 -2.30 -4.47
CA THR A 169 -12.19 -0.93 -3.96
C THR A 169 -10.73 -0.50 -3.98
N LEU A 170 -10.46 0.69 -4.52
CA LEU A 170 -9.16 1.36 -4.43
C LEU A 170 -9.23 2.41 -3.31
N ILE A 171 -8.37 2.27 -2.30
CA ILE A 171 -8.12 3.29 -1.28
C ILE A 171 -6.82 3.96 -1.68
N ILE A 172 -6.79 5.30 -1.78
CA ILE A 172 -5.64 6.04 -2.29
C ILE A 172 -5.39 7.29 -1.47
N PHE A 173 -4.13 7.58 -1.19
CA PHE A 173 -3.74 8.69 -0.34
C PHE A 173 -2.33 9.20 -0.67
N ASN A 174 -2.03 10.41 -0.20
CA ASN A 174 -0.69 10.97 -0.27
C ASN A 174 0.30 10.03 0.44
N GLY A 175 1.31 9.56 -0.26
CA GLY A 175 2.24 8.55 0.24
C GLY A 175 3.06 8.97 1.48
N LYS A 176 3.12 10.28 1.76
CA LYS A 176 3.77 10.82 2.96
C LYS A 176 2.89 10.71 4.23
N LEU A 177 1.63 10.27 4.10
CA LEU A 177 0.77 10.02 5.25
C LEU A 177 1.12 8.68 5.89
N PHE A 178 1.19 8.67 7.22
CA PHE A 178 1.36 7.43 7.97
C PHE A 178 0.15 6.55 7.81
N HIS A 179 0.41 5.29 7.57
CA HIS A 179 -0.66 4.30 7.41
C HIS A 179 -0.23 2.95 7.96
N GLY A 180 -1.22 2.13 8.22
CA GLY A 180 -1.07 0.73 8.62
C GLY A 180 -2.31 -0.05 8.28
N GLY A 181 -2.29 -1.34 8.49
CA GLY A 181 -3.46 -2.19 8.32
C GLY A 181 -3.90 -2.78 9.66
N PHE A 182 -5.05 -3.40 9.65
CA PHE A 182 -5.48 -4.33 10.70
C PHE A 182 -6.06 -5.58 10.05
N THR A 183 -5.77 -6.73 10.68
CA THR A 183 -6.13 -8.04 10.12
C THR A 183 -7.59 -8.37 10.39
N GLN A 184 -8.12 -9.26 9.55
CA GLN A 184 -9.48 -9.78 9.65
C GLN A 184 -9.58 -10.95 10.65
N THR A 185 -10.81 -11.18 11.14
CA THR A 185 -11.17 -12.31 11.98
C THR A 185 -12.34 -13.12 11.43
N ASP A 186 -13.00 -12.65 10.37
CA ASP A 186 -14.21 -13.26 9.79
C ASP A 186 -13.94 -14.07 8.51
N LYS A 187 -12.79 -13.85 7.84
CA LYS A 187 -12.40 -14.54 6.60
C LYS A 187 -11.03 -15.19 6.76
N ASP A 188 -10.80 -16.32 6.10
CA ASP A 188 -9.54 -17.07 6.20
C ASP A 188 -8.33 -16.29 5.73
N ARG A 189 -8.53 -15.39 4.76
CA ARG A 189 -7.49 -14.52 4.22
C ARG A 189 -8.03 -13.17 3.79
N ARG A 190 -7.24 -12.14 3.98
CA ARG A 190 -7.39 -10.79 3.43
C ARG A 190 -6.29 -10.58 2.40
N VAL A 191 -6.66 -10.18 1.17
CA VAL A 191 -5.69 -9.96 0.08
C VAL A 191 -5.85 -8.57 -0.48
N ILE A 192 -4.73 -7.85 -0.53
CA ILE A 192 -4.63 -6.49 -1.07
C ILE A 192 -3.43 -6.37 -2.01
N LEU A 193 -3.52 -5.42 -2.95
CA LEU A 193 -2.39 -4.97 -3.76
C LEU A 193 -1.98 -3.58 -3.28
N ASN A 194 -0.75 -3.47 -2.79
CA ASN A 194 -0.12 -2.20 -2.46
C ASN A 194 0.56 -1.63 -3.71
N ILE A 195 0.26 -0.39 -4.06
CA ILE A 195 0.70 0.32 -5.26
C ILE A 195 1.32 1.64 -4.84
N ASN A 196 2.57 1.86 -5.21
CA ASN A 196 3.21 3.15 -5.03
C ASN A 196 3.63 3.70 -6.39
N TYR A 197 3.35 4.98 -6.64
CA TYR A 197 3.76 5.65 -7.86
C TYR A 197 4.10 7.12 -7.63
N ARG A 198 4.99 7.68 -8.44
CA ARG A 198 5.26 9.12 -8.48
C ARG A 198 4.11 9.83 -9.20
N THR A 199 3.79 11.04 -8.77
CA THR A 199 2.87 11.90 -9.52
C THR A 199 3.55 12.48 -10.76
N ALA A 200 2.78 12.77 -11.80
CA ALA A 200 3.30 13.31 -13.07
C ALA A 200 4.08 14.64 -12.89
N GLU A 201 3.64 15.49 -11.97
CA GLU A 201 4.30 16.78 -11.68
C GLU A 201 5.71 16.57 -11.08
N THR A 202 5.91 15.51 -10.32
CA THR A 202 7.19 15.21 -9.68
C THR A 202 8.20 14.65 -10.68
N THR A 203 7.74 13.87 -11.65
CA THR A 203 8.59 13.14 -12.59
C THR A 203 9.50 14.07 -13.42
N ILE A 204 9.04 15.26 -13.74
CA ILE A 204 9.82 16.22 -14.57
C ILE A 204 10.91 16.93 -13.74
N ARG A 205 10.60 17.35 -12.51
CA ARG A 205 11.57 18.06 -11.65
C ARG A 205 12.65 17.14 -11.08
N ASP A 206 12.28 15.97 -10.60
CA ASP A 206 13.22 15.07 -9.90
C ASP A 206 14.22 14.43 -10.87
N ILE A 207 13.86 14.17 -12.13
CA ILE A 207 14.79 13.68 -13.16
C ILE A 207 15.95 14.67 -13.38
N PHE A 208 15.71 15.98 -13.29
CA PHE A 208 16.76 16.98 -13.44
C PHE A 208 17.64 17.14 -12.20
N TYR A 209 17.10 16.95 -11.00
CA TYR A 209 17.84 17.06 -9.74
C TYR A 209 18.70 15.80 -9.45
N GLU A 210 18.18 14.59 -9.71
CA GLU A 210 18.94 13.34 -9.52
C GLU A 210 20.09 13.19 -10.54
N GLN A 211 20.06 13.89 -11.68
CA GLN A 211 21.13 13.84 -12.66
C GLN A 211 22.27 14.87 -12.42
N GLY A 212 22.23 15.62 -11.31
CA GLY A 212 23.30 16.53 -10.91
C GLY A 212 23.68 17.58 -11.96
N ARG A 213 22.74 17.97 -12.82
CA ARG A 213 22.96 18.95 -13.87
C ARG A 213 22.33 20.30 -13.52
N TYR A 214 22.90 20.94 -12.48
CA TYR A 214 22.94 22.39 -12.33
C TYR A 214 24.05 22.78 -11.37
#